data_61c91f11d213f8111899462739a336a0
#
_entry.id   61c91f11d213f8111899462739a336a0
#
_cell.length_a   1.000
_cell.length_b   1.000
_cell.length_c   1.000
_cell.angle_alpha   90.00
_cell.angle_beta   90.00
_cell.angle_gamma   90.00
#
_symmetry.space_group_name_H-M   'P 1'
#
loop_
_entity.id
_entity.type
_entity.pdbx_description
1 polymer ?
#
loop_
_entity_poly.entity_id
_entity_poly.type
_entity_poly.pdbx_seq_one_letter_code
_entity_poly.pdbx_strand_id
1 'polypeptide(L)'
;MYKAFLIKYGEIGVKGKNRFIFEDALVRQIKFSLKDVEGEFDVRRADGRIYVNVLSDYDYDEVIESLTRVFGIVGICPVVQIEDNGFDDLANQVINYLDKAYKNKNLTFKVNARRTRKNYPMNSMEINMELGGRILDAFPEMKVDVHKPEVLLQVEIRGDVINIYSICLLYTSDAADDGE
;
A
#
# COMPACT_ATOMS: atom_id res chain seq x y z
N MET A 1 -8.01 -9.09 -5.85
CA MET A 1 -6.60 -9.43 -6.12
C MET A 1 -5.74 -8.17 -6.11
N TYR A 2 -4.56 -8.26 -5.57
CA TYR A 2 -3.65 -7.12 -5.53
C TYR A 2 -3.04 -6.87 -6.90
N LYS A 3 -3.02 -5.61 -7.30
CA LYS A 3 -2.51 -5.18 -8.61
C LYS A 3 -1.11 -4.58 -8.53
N ALA A 4 -0.64 -4.30 -7.33
CA ALA A 4 0.69 -3.74 -7.14
C ALA A 4 1.19 -4.03 -5.72
N PHE A 5 2.49 -3.88 -5.56
CA PHE A 5 3.13 -3.94 -4.25
C PHE A 5 3.92 -2.65 -4.08
N LEU A 6 3.61 -1.93 -3.01
CA LEU A 6 4.39 -0.75 -2.62
C LEU A 6 5.59 -1.22 -1.82
N ILE A 7 6.77 -0.84 -2.25
CA ILE A 7 8.02 -1.25 -1.61
C ILE A 7 8.49 -0.15 -0.67
N LYS A 8 8.67 -0.51 0.59
CA LYS A 8 9.31 0.35 1.58
C LYS A 8 10.76 -0.08 1.74
N TYR A 9 11.66 0.88 1.73
CA TYR A 9 13.09 0.60 1.85
C TYR A 9 13.70 1.48 2.93
N GLY A 10 14.81 1.00 3.50
CA GLY A 10 15.49 1.69 4.58
C GLY A 10 16.21 2.93 4.09
N GLU A 11 16.23 3.96 4.91
CA GLU A 11 16.98 5.18 4.63
C GLU A 11 18.43 5.01 5.02
N ILE A 12 19.14 4.10 4.38
CA ILE A 12 20.50 3.79 4.74
C ILE A 12 21.42 4.92 4.31
N GLY A 13 21.45 5.99 5.11
CA GLY A 13 22.41 7.07 4.91
C GLY A 13 22.34 7.75 3.55
N VAL A 14 21.28 7.51 2.79
CA VAL A 14 21.19 7.99 1.42
C VAL A 14 20.28 9.20 1.40
N LYS A 15 20.87 10.37 1.33
CA LYS A 15 20.14 11.63 1.27
C LYS A 15 20.54 12.41 0.02
N GLY A 16 19.63 13.23 -0.46
CA GLY A 16 19.90 14.12 -1.58
C GLY A 16 20.16 13.39 -2.88
N LYS A 17 21.22 13.73 -3.56
CA LYS A 17 21.52 13.23 -4.90
C LYS A 17 21.77 11.72 -4.94
N ASN A 18 22.22 11.15 -3.84
CA ASN A 18 22.56 9.72 -3.79
C ASN A 18 21.32 8.84 -3.68
N ARG A 19 20.21 9.39 -3.26
CA ARG A 19 18.95 8.64 -3.14
C ARG A 19 18.54 8.05 -4.49
N PHE A 20 18.67 8.82 -5.55
CA PHE A 20 18.34 8.39 -6.91
C PHE A 20 19.16 7.16 -7.31
N ILE A 21 20.46 7.15 -7.02
CA ILE A 21 21.36 6.04 -7.36
C ILE A 21 20.94 4.78 -6.58
N PHE A 22 20.64 4.95 -5.30
CA PHE A 22 20.21 3.86 -4.46
C PHE A 22 18.88 3.25 -4.96
N GLU A 23 17.93 4.11 -5.28
CA GLU A 23 16.62 3.65 -5.77
C GLU A 23 16.74 2.91 -7.09
N ASP A 24 17.59 3.39 -8.01
CA ASP A 24 17.82 2.71 -9.28
C ASP A 24 18.46 1.33 -9.08
N ALA A 25 19.41 1.23 -8.16
CA ALA A 25 20.02 -0.05 -7.84
C ALA A 25 18.99 -1.01 -7.25
N LEU A 26 18.13 -0.51 -6.37
CA LEU A 26 17.10 -1.31 -5.75
C LEU A 26 16.08 -1.80 -6.78
N VAL A 27 15.66 -0.94 -7.70
CA VAL A 27 14.76 -1.32 -8.79
C VAL A 27 15.37 -2.46 -9.61
N ARG A 28 16.67 -2.37 -9.94
CA ARG A 28 17.34 -3.42 -10.70
C ARG A 28 17.38 -4.73 -9.93
N GLN A 29 17.64 -4.69 -8.64
CA GLN A 29 17.66 -5.90 -7.81
C GLN A 29 16.28 -6.53 -7.69
N ILE A 30 15.26 -5.72 -7.56
CA ILE A 30 13.87 -6.21 -7.53
C ILE A 30 13.53 -6.91 -8.84
N LYS A 31 13.85 -6.29 -9.99
CA LYS A 31 13.62 -6.90 -11.29
C LYS A 31 14.34 -8.24 -11.41
N PHE A 32 15.58 -8.28 -10.95
CA PHE A 32 16.37 -9.52 -10.99
C PHE A 32 15.74 -10.60 -10.12
N SER A 33 15.27 -10.25 -8.92
CA SER A 33 14.70 -11.23 -8.01
C SER A 33 13.40 -11.83 -8.54
N LEU A 34 12.67 -11.08 -9.37
CA LEU A 34 11.38 -11.51 -9.91
C LEU A 34 11.49 -12.20 -11.27
N LYS A 35 12.69 -12.30 -11.84
CA LYS A 35 12.85 -12.83 -13.21
C LYS A 35 12.37 -14.26 -13.37
N ASP A 36 12.47 -15.08 -12.33
CA ASP A 36 12.06 -16.48 -12.36
C ASP A 36 10.72 -16.73 -11.68
N VAL A 37 10.05 -15.67 -11.22
CA VAL A 37 8.73 -15.78 -10.60
C VAL A 37 7.67 -15.77 -11.70
N GLU A 38 6.68 -16.63 -11.56
CA GLU A 38 5.58 -16.67 -12.52
C GLU A 38 4.85 -15.33 -12.55
N GLY A 39 4.68 -14.77 -13.74
CA GLY A 39 3.98 -13.53 -13.94
C GLY A 39 4.82 -12.49 -14.68
N GLU A 40 4.17 -11.41 -15.05
CA GLU A 40 4.81 -10.25 -15.65
C GLU A 40 4.72 -9.08 -14.69
N PHE A 41 5.84 -8.42 -14.46
CA PHE A 41 5.95 -7.35 -13.48
C PHE A 41 6.61 -6.13 -14.10
N ASP A 42 6.10 -4.97 -13.74
CA ASP A 42 6.68 -3.69 -14.11
C ASP A 42 7.14 -2.99 -12.84
N VAL A 43 8.44 -2.91 -12.65
CA VAL A 43 9.03 -2.30 -11.45
C VAL A 43 9.49 -0.90 -11.80
N ARG A 44 8.98 0.11 -11.09
CA ARG A 44 9.35 1.50 -11.38
C ARG A 44 9.26 2.38 -10.15
N ARG A 45 9.95 3.50 -10.24
CA ARG A 45 9.76 4.59 -9.28
C ARG A 45 8.61 5.46 -9.78
N ALA A 46 7.77 5.87 -8.85
CA ALA A 46 6.68 6.79 -9.14
C ALA A 46 6.42 7.63 -7.89
N ASP A 47 6.43 8.94 -8.04
CA ASP A 47 6.12 9.88 -6.96
C ASP A 47 6.95 9.64 -5.68
N GLY A 48 8.23 9.37 -5.86
CA GLY A 48 9.16 9.15 -4.73
C GLY A 48 9.02 7.80 -4.05
N ARG A 49 8.38 6.84 -4.70
CA ARG A 49 8.17 5.49 -4.19
C ARG A 49 8.56 4.47 -5.24
N ILE A 50 8.73 3.22 -4.81
CA ILE A 50 8.95 2.10 -5.71
C ILE A 50 7.72 1.21 -5.68
N TYR A 51 7.22 0.86 -6.87
CA TYR A 51 6.08 -0.04 -7.03
C TYR A 51 6.48 -1.22 -7.89
N VAL A 52 5.98 -2.39 -7.52
CA VAL A 52 5.98 -3.58 -8.38
C VAL A 52 4.55 -3.71 -8.90
N ASN A 53 4.34 -3.32 -10.14
CA ASN A 53 3.02 -3.44 -10.77
C ASN A 53 2.89 -4.81 -11.40
N VAL A 54 1.75 -5.44 -11.24
CA VAL A 54 1.48 -6.78 -11.76
C VAL A 54 0.71 -6.65 -13.07
N LEU A 55 1.23 -7.27 -14.12
CA LEU A 55 0.66 -7.16 -15.47
C LEU A 55 -0.02 -8.44 -15.94
N SER A 56 0.09 -9.52 -15.18
CA SER A 56 -0.49 -10.83 -15.54
C SER A 56 -0.90 -11.57 -14.29
N ASP A 57 -1.37 -12.80 -14.46
CA ASP A 57 -1.54 -13.69 -13.32
C ASP A 57 -0.18 -13.99 -12.70
N TYR A 58 -0.17 -14.18 -11.40
CA TYR A 58 1.07 -14.36 -10.66
C TYR A 58 0.83 -15.17 -9.39
N ASP A 59 1.91 -15.69 -8.81
CA ASP A 59 1.86 -16.36 -7.53
C ASP A 59 2.25 -15.38 -6.43
N TYR A 60 1.27 -15.05 -5.59
CA TYR A 60 1.44 -14.08 -4.51
C TYR A 60 2.58 -14.47 -3.57
N ASP A 61 2.60 -15.73 -3.15
CA ASP A 61 3.59 -16.18 -2.18
C ASP A 61 5.00 -16.15 -2.75
N GLU A 62 5.16 -16.52 -4.02
CA GLU A 62 6.46 -16.43 -4.68
C GLU A 62 6.96 -15.00 -4.80
N VAL A 63 6.06 -14.07 -5.12
CA VAL A 63 6.43 -12.65 -5.19
C VAL A 63 6.92 -12.17 -3.83
N ILE A 64 6.14 -12.43 -2.78
CA ILE A 64 6.52 -12.01 -1.43
C ILE A 64 7.85 -12.64 -1.03
N GLU A 65 8.02 -13.93 -1.24
CA GLU A 65 9.25 -14.62 -0.88
C GLU A 65 10.45 -14.05 -1.62
N SER A 66 10.30 -13.79 -2.91
CA SER A 66 11.39 -13.22 -3.71
C SER A 66 11.77 -11.82 -3.28
N LEU A 67 10.78 -10.99 -2.97
CA LEU A 67 11.03 -9.63 -2.51
C LEU A 67 11.67 -9.58 -1.13
N THR A 68 11.37 -10.54 -0.26
CA THR A 68 11.99 -10.60 1.06
C THR A 68 13.49 -10.82 1.01
N ARG A 69 13.99 -11.39 -0.07
CA ARG A 69 15.42 -11.66 -0.23
C ARG A 69 16.19 -10.45 -0.76
N VAL A 70 15.51 -9.41 -1.19
CA VAL A 70 16.18 -8.23 -1.74
C VAL A 70 16.68 -7.35 -0.59
N PHE A 71 18.00 -7.13 -0.56
CA PHE A 71 18.61 -6.30 0.46
C PHE A 71 18.12 -4.85 0.33
N GLY A 72 17.78 -4.25 1.44
CA GLY A 72 17.31 -2.87 1.48
C GLY A 72 15.81 -2.72 1.56
N ILE A 73 15.04 -3.74 1.24
CA ILE A 73 13.59 -3.73 1.42
C ILE A 73 13.29 -3.96 2.90
N VAL A 74 12.49 -3.06 3.47
CA VAL A 74 12.06 -3.17 4.86
C VAL A 74 10.57 -3.45 4.98
N GLY A 75 9.83 -3.30 3.91
CA GLY A 75 8.40 -3.58 3.93
C GLY A 75 7.82 -3.75 2.54
N ILE A 76 6.79 -4.55 2.45
CA ILE A 76 6.04 -4.79 1.22
C ILE A 76 4.57 -4.63 1.54
N CYS A 77 3.89 -3.71 0.87
CA CYS A 77 2.48 -3.43 1.09
C CYS A 77 1.68 -3.84 -0.15
N PRO A 78 0.90 -4.92 -0.07
CA PRO A 78 0.01 -5.28 -1.17
C PRO A 78 -1.04 -4.19 -1.38
N VAL A 79 -1.24 -3.79 -2.63
CA VAL A 79 -2.09 -2.66 -2.99
C VAL A 79 -3.20 -3.12 -3.91
N VAL A 80 -4.43 -2.70 -3.59
CA VAL A 80 -5.57 -2.80 -4.50
C VAL A 80 -5.62 -1.49 -5.27
N GLN A 81 -5.63 -1.58 -6.61
CA GLN A 81 -5.77 -0.42 -7.48
C GLN A 81 -7.12 -0.44 -8.15
N ILE A 82 -7.80 0.69 -8.10
CA ILE A 82 -9.10 0.87 -8.77
C ILE A 82 -9.05 2.11 -9.64
N GLU A 83 -9.96 2.16 -10.61
CA GLU A 83 -10.20 3.38 -11.39
C GLU A 83 -11.03 4.35 -10.56
N ASP A 84 -10.94 5.63 -10.88
CA ASP A 84 -11.75 6.65 -10.24
C ASP A 84 -13.12 6.72 -10.93
N ASN A 85 -14.11 6.07 -10.33
CA ASN A 85 -15.49 6.08 -10.78
C ASN A 85 -16.41 6.84 -9.81
N GLY A 86 -15.83 7.80 -9.10
CA GLY A 86 -16.57 8.62 -8.15
C GLY A 86 -16.46 8.10 -6.72
N PHE A 87 -16.91 8.92 -5.79
CA PHE A 87 -16.75 8.62 -4.37
C PHE A 87 -17.58 7.41 -3.91
N ASP A 88 -18.79 7.27 -4.42
CA ASP A 88 -19.64 6.13 -4.00
C ASP A 88 -19.00 4.80 -4.39
N ASP A 89 -18.41 4.74 -5.58
CA ASP A 89 -17.69 3.54 -6.00
C ASP A 89 -16.45 3.32 -5.12
N LEU A 90 -15.71 4.39 -4.82
CA LEU A 90 -14.57 4.29 -3.92
C LEU A 90 -14.98 3.71 -2.56
N ALA A 91 -16.07 4.22 -2.00
CA ALA A 91 -16.56 3.75 -0.71
C ALA A 91 -16.91 2.26 -0.76
N ASN A 92 -17.58 1.82 -1.81
CA ASN A 92 -17.94 0.41 -1.99
C ASN A 92 -16.67 -0.47 -2.12
N GLN A 93 -15.68 0.01 -2.86
CA GLN A 93 -14.42 -0.72 -3.03
C GLN A 93 -13.63 -0.81 -1.72
N VAL A 94 -13.65 0.25 -0.92
CA VAL A 94 -13.02 0.24 0.40
C VAL A 94 -13.70 -0.76 1.33
N ILE A 95 -15.02 -0.79 1.33
CA ILE A 95 -15.79 -1.74 2.14
C ILE A 95 -15.47 -3.17 1.72
N ASN A 96 -15.44 -3.44 0.41
CA ASN A 96 -15.06 -4.75 -0.10
C ASN A 96 -13.65 -5.13 0.31
N TYR A 97 -12.72 -4.18 0.25
CA TYR A 97 -11.34 -4.41 0.66
C TYR A 97 -11.28 -4.83 2.12
N LEU A 98 -11.91 -4.07 3.01
CA LEU A 98 -11.89 -4.35 4.44
C LEU A 98 -12.58 -5.67 4.76
N ASP A 99 -13.66 -5.99 4.06
CA ASP A 99 -14.37 -7.24 4.28
C ASP A 99 -13.50 -8.45 3.97
N LYS A 100 -12.73 -8.37 2.90
CA LYS A 100 -11.83 -9.46 2.49
C LYS A 100 -10.55 -9.51 3.31
N ALA A 101 -10.02 -8.36 3.69
CA ALA A 101 -8.75 -8.29 4.39
C ALA A 101 -8.85 -8.67 5.87
N TYR A 102 -9.98 -8.42 6.49
CA TYR A 102 -10.16 -8.62 7.93
C TYR A 102 -11.42 -9.42 8.21
N LYS A 103 -11.26 -10.64 8.67
CA LYS A 103 -12.41 -11.48 9.05
C LYS A 103 -13.06 -10.97 10.31
N ASN A 104 -12.27 -10.62 11.32
CA ASN A 104 -12.77 -10.03 12.55
C ASN A 104 -12.93 -8.52 12.35
N LYS A 105 -14.15 -8.02 12.52
CA LYS A 105 -14.45 -6.61 12.34
C LYS A 105 -14.40 -5.82 13.66
N ASN A 106 -14.15 -6.48 14.78
CA ASN A 106 -14.01 -5.80 16.08
C ASN A 106 -12.61 -5.21 16.18
N LEU A 107 -12.34 -4.21 15.39
CA LEU A 107 -11.03 -3.56 15.23
C LEU A 107 -11.19 -2.06 15.24
N THR A 108 -10.14 -1.37 15.65
CA THR A 108 -10.07 0.08 15.51
C THR A 108 -9.40 0.43 14.18
N PHE A 109 -9.80 1.55 13.60
CA PHE A 109 -9.25 1.96 12.32
C PHE A 109 -9.13 3.48 12.22
N LYS A 110 -8.32 3.89 11.26
CA LYS A 110 -8.19 5.28 10.84
C LYS A 110 -8.06 5.31 9.33
N VAL A 111 -8.76 6.23 8.68
CA VAL A 111 -8.60 6.48 7.24
C VAL A 111 -7.56 7.57 7.06
N ASN A 112 -6.59 7.32 6.22
CA ASN A 112 -5.57 8.29 5.83
C ASN A 112 -5.60 8.47 4.32
N ALA A 113 -6.39 9.43 3.86
CA ALA A 113 -6.50 9.74 2.45
C ALA A 113 -5.42 10.74 2.03
N ARG A 114 -4.89 10.56 0.85
CA ARG A 114 -3.90 11.46 0.25
C ARG A 114 -4.27 11.69 -1.21
N ARG A 115 -3.99 12.88 -1.72
CA ARG A 115 -4.25 13.21 -3.12
C ARG A 115 -2.98 13.75 -3.74
N THR A 116 -2.48 13.09 -4.76
CA THR A 116 -1.47 13.68 -5.64
C THR A 116 -2.15 14.46 -6.77
N ARG A 117 -3.39 14.08 -7.10
CA ARG A 117 -4.22 14.77 -8.07
C ARG A 117 -5.17 15.73 -7.35
N LYS A 118 -5.00 17.01 -7.58
CA LYS A 118 -5.71 18.07 -6.85
C LYS A 118 -7.13 18.33 -7.33
N ASN A 119 -7.50 17.83 -8.50
CA ASN A 119 -8.82 18.08 -9.08
C ASN A 119 -9.90 17.11 -8.61
N TYR A 120 -9.59 16.22 -7.67
CA TYR A 120 -10.60 15.37 -7.06
C TYR A 120 -11.61 16.25 -6.30
N PRO A 121 -12.93 15.97 -6.39
CA PRO A 121 -13.95 16.87 -5.81
C PRO A 121 -13.87 17.08 -4.31
N MET A 122 -13.28 16.12 -3.59
CA MET A 122 -13.17 16.18 -2.13
C MET A 122 -11.71 16.34 -1.73
N ASN A 123 -11.47 17.09 -0.65
CA ASN A 123 -10.13 17.13 -0.07
C ASN A 123 -9.90 15.92 0.84
N SER A 124 -8.66 15.76 1.29
CA SER A 124 -8.28 14.57 2.07
C SER A 124 -9.06 14.43 3.36
N MET A 125 -9.34 15.53 4.04
CA MET A 125 -10.11 15.49 5.29
C MET A 125 -11.56 15.08 5.05
N GLU A 126 -12.16 15.59 3.99
CA GLU A 126 -13.51 15.20 3.60
C GLU A 126 -13.58 13.72 3.27
N ILE A 127 -12.60 13.21 2.53
CA ILE A 127 -12.52 11.77 2.20
C ILE A 127 -12.41 10.96 3.48
N ASN A 128 -11.55 11.37 4.42
CA ASN A 128 -11.38 10.66 5.69
C ASN A 128 -12.69 10.56 6.46
N MET A 129 -13.42 11.66 6.55
CA MET A 129 -14.69 11.72 7.29
C MET A 129 -15.77 10.88 6.62
N GLU A 130 -15.94 11.06 5.31
CA GLU A 130 -17.00 10.36 4.58
C GLU A 130 -16.75 8.86 4.49
N LEU A 131 -15.50 8.45 4.23
CA LEU A 131 -15.16 7.02 4.23
C LEU A 131 -15.31 6.43 5.62
N GLY A 132 -14.87 7.15 6.65
CA GLY A 132 -15.03 6.70 8.03
C GLY A 132 -16.48 6.42 8.36
N GLY A 133 -17.38 7.32 7.98
CA GLY A 133 -18.82 7.13 8.18
C GLY A 133 -19.37 5.92 7.45
N ARG A 134 -18.97 5.74 6.17
CA ARG A 134 -19.42 4.60 5.37
C ARG A 134 -18.91 3.28 5.95
N ILE A 135 -17.69 3.26 6.46
CA ILE A 135 -17.11 2.07 7.09
C ILE A 135 -17.88 1.72 8.36
N LEU A 136 -18.19 2.70 9.19
CA LEU A 136 -18.94 2.46 10.43
C LEU A 136 -20.36 1.97 10.15
N ASP A 137 -20.99 2.48 9.09
CA ASP A 137 -22.32 1.99 8.69
C ASP A 137 -22.27 0.54 8.23
N ALA A 138 -21.22 0.18 7.48
CA ALA A 138 -21.08 -1.19 6.96
C ALA A 138 -20.66 -2.19 8.04
N PHE A 139 -19.81 -1.74 8.97
CA PHE A 139 -19.24 -2.58 10.03
C PHE A 139 -19.43 -1.90 11.39
N PRO A 140 -20.61 -2.04 12.00
CA PRO A 140 -20.91 -1.37 13.28
C PRO A 140 -19.96 -1.77 14.42
N GLU A 141 -19.30 -2.91 14.31
CA GLU A 141 -18.34 -3.36 15.32
C GLU A 141 -17.02 -2.57 15.28
N MET A 142 -16.70 -1.96 14.15
CA MET A 142 -15.47 -1.19 14.01
C MET A 142 -15.57 0.14 14.74
N LYS A 143 -14.45 0.64 15.23
CA LYS A 143 -14.36 1.92 15.93
C LYS A 143 -13.21 2.74 15.37
N VAL A 144 -13.39 4.05 15.36
CA VAL A 144 -12.34 4.97 14.93
C VAL A 144 -11.36 5.21 16.08
N ASP A 145 -10.07 5.10 15.80
CA ASP A 145 -9.00 5.48 16.72
C ASP A 145 -7.93 6.22 15.92
N VAL A 146 -7.87 7.52 16.10
CA VAL A 146 -6.95 8.37 15.33
C VAL A 146 -5.51 8.35 15.85
N HIS A 147 -5.30 7.80 17.04
CA HIS A 147 -3.97 7.80 17.67
C HIS A 147 -3.23 6.47 17.50
N LYS A 148 -3.90 5.36 17.77
CA LYS A 148 -3.30 4.02 17.68
C LYS A 148 -4.28 3.05 17.01
N PRO A 149 -4.61 3.26 15.74
CA PRO A 149 -5.53 2.34 15.07
C PRO A 149 -4.85 0.99 14.84
N GLU A 150 -5.62 -0.07 14.98
CA GLU A 150 -5.17 -1.40 14.59
C GLU A 150 -5.08 -1.51 13.08
N VAL A 151 -5.96 -0.79 12.36
CA VAL A 151 -5.97 -0.76 10.90
C VAL A 151 -5.78 0.68 10.45
N LEU A 152 -4.67 0.97 9.79
CA LEU A 152 -4.45 2.25 9.15
C LEU A 152 -4.76 2.08 7.66
N LEU A 153 -5.93 2.54 7.27
CA LEU A 153 -6.39 2.42 5.89
C LEU A 153 -5.83 3.56 5.06
N GLN A 154 -4.99 3.22 4.10
CA GLN A 154 -4.40 4.18 3.16
C GLN A 154 -5.27 4.23 1.91
N VAL A 155 -5.67 5.43 1.53
CA VAL A 155 -6.42 5.67 0.29
C VAL A 155 -5.70 6.79 -0.46
N GLU A 156 -5.14 6.47 -1.61
CA GLU A 156 -4.32 7.42 -2.35
C GLU A 156 -4.91 7.70 -3.72
N ILE A 157 -5.41 8.91 -3.90
CA ILE A 157 -5.92 9.39 -5.18
C ILE A 157 -4.72 9.84 -6.01
N ARG A 158 -4.32 9.02 -6.97
CA ARG A 158 -3.18 9.34 -7.84
C ARG A 158 -3.70 9.77 -9.21
N GLY A 159 -2.85 9.82 -10.21
CA GLY A 159 -3.23 10.32 -11.54
C GLY A 159 -4.56 9.77 -12.05
N ASP A 160 -4.55 8.53 -12.49
CA ASP A 160 -5.73 7.88 -13.05
C ASP A 160 -6.20 6.67 -12.22
N VAL A 161 -5.52 6.38 -11.12
CA VAL A 161 -5.86 5.25 -10.26
C VAL A 161 -5.97 5.69 -8.81
N ILE A 162 -6.68 4.88 -8.03
CA ILE A 162 -6.77 5.02 -6.58
C ILE A 162 -6.17 3.77 -5.97
N ASN A 163 -5.21 3.94 -5.06
CA ASN A 163 -4.58 2.85 -4.35
C ASN A 163 -5.21 2.69 -2.97
N ILE A 164 -5.53 1.45 -2.62
CA ILE A 164 -6.09 1.11 -1.31
C ILE A 164 -5.20 0.04 -0.69
N TYR A 165 -4.69 0.30 0.51
CA TYR A 165 -3.90 -0.68 1.23
C TYR A 165 -3.91 -0.38 2.73
N SER A 166 -3.62 -1.38 3.53
CA SER A 166 -3.54 -1.23 4.99
C SER A 166 -2.52 -2.18 5.62
N ILE A 167 -2.13 -3.23 4.90
CA ILE A 167 -1.23 -4.25 5.40
C ILE A 167 0.13 -4.02 4.79
N CYS A 168 1.17 -3.96 5.63
CA CYS A 168 2.55 -3.90 5.18
C CYS A 168 3.34 -4.98 5.90
N LEU A 169 3.91 -5.89 5.13
CA LEU A 169 4.74 -6.97 5.66
C LEU A 169 6.15 -6.42 5.90
N LEU A 170 6.65 -6.58 7.11
CA LEU A 170 7.97 -6.11 7.50
C LEU A 170 8.90 -7.29 7.69
N TYR A 171 10.12 -7.19 7.18
CA TYR A 171 11.06 -8.31 7.20
C TYR A 171 12.37 -8.04 7.88
N THR A 172 12.60 -6.83 8.32
CA THR A 172 13.91 -6.52 8.87
C THR A 172 14.03 -7.05 10.29
N SER A 173 15.23 -7.46 10.62
CA SER A 173 15.56 -7.75 12.01
C SER A 173 15.38 -6.52 12.88
N ASP A 174 15.40 -5.36 12.29
CA ASP A 174 15.20 -4.11 13.01
C ASP A 174 13.83 -4.04 13.64
N ALA A 175 12.85 -4.65 12.98
CA ALA A 175 11.53 -4.72 13.56
C ALA A 175 11.54 -5.48 14.87
N ALA A 176 12.44 -6.45 15.00
CA ALA A 176 12.60 -7.19 16.24
C ALA A 176 13.31 -6.35 17.31
N ASP A 177 14.20 -5.49 16.87
CA ASP A 177 14.94 -4.64 17.79
C ASP A 177 14.05 -3.59 18.42
N ASP A 178 12.99 -3.25 17.73
CA ASP A 178 12.04 -2.28 18.26
C ASP A 178 11.34 -2.79 19.50
N GLY A 179 11.55 -4.02 19.83
CA GLY A 179 11.02 -4.59 21.06
C GLY A 179 11.65 -4.01 22.30
N GLU A 180 12.69 -3.24 22.13
CA GLU A 180 13.36 -2.65 23.28
C GLU A 180 12.50 -1.70 24.07
#